data_09293848e563d946e0751f16b1f90d01
#
_entry.id   09293848e563d946e0751f16b1f90d01
#
_cell.length_a   1.000
_cell.length_b   1.000
_cell.length_c   1.000
_cell.angle_alpha   90.00
_cell.angle_beta   90.00
_cell.angle_gamma   90.00
#
_symmetry.space_group_name_H-M   'P 1'
#
loop_
_entity.id
_entity.type
_entity.pdbx_description
1 polymer ?
#
loop_
_entity_poly.entity_id
_entity_poly.type
_entity_poly.pdbx_seq_one_letter_code
_entity_poly.pdbx_strand_id
1 'polypeptide(L)'
;ASGKPYPQLFEEQITRPLGMKDTTYTPSPDQCKRLMVAEKGASPCNNTLAAIGSGGVYSTPGDMMRWMQQFLSSDFYARSNQADRMQTLIYQRAQLRRVIGMDVPGKADALGMGWVYMAPKDGRPGIIQKTGGGGGFITYMAMIPQSNVGAFVVVTRSPNTRFVNMSDGVNNLVAELSANKAQVLTAAN
;
A
#
# COMPACT_ATOMS: atom_id res chain seq x y z
N ALA A 1 16.50 18.48 -6.09
CA ALA A 1 16.03 18.89 -7.41
C ALA A 1 14.95 19.98 -7.32
N SER A 2 13.96 19.86 -6.39
CA SER A 2 12.86 20.84 -6.25
C SER A 2 13.21 22.07 -5.40
N GLY A 3 14.26 22.02 -4.58
CA GLY A 3 14.61 23.06 -3.60
C GLY A 3 13.64 23.16 -2.40
N LYS A 4 12.58 22.33 -2.36
CA LYS A 4 11.59 22.32 -1.29
C LYS A 4 11.85 21.21 -0.27
N PRO A 5 11.55 21.44 1.03
CA PRO A 5 11.57 20.37 2.03
C PRO A 5 10.60 19.24 1.68
N TYR A 6 10.96 18.01 2.01
CA TYR A 6 10.12 16.83 1.69
C TYR A 6 8.70 16.91 2.29
N PRO A 7 8.46 17.36 3.53
CA PRO A 7 7.10 17.49 4.06
C PRO A 7 6.21 18.39 3.22
N GLN A 8 6.76 19.50 2.72
CA GLN A 8 6.05 20.40 1.83
C GLN A 8 5.71 19.72 0.49
N LEU A 9 6.68 19.00 -0.09
CA LEU A 9 6.44 18.24 -1.32
C LEU A 9 5.38 17.16 -1.13
N PHE A 10 5.45 16.44 0.00
CA PHE A 10 4.49 15.40 0.34
C PHE A 10 3.06 15.96 0.44
N GLU A 11 2.92 17.11 1.07
CA GLU A 11 1.62 17.80 1.16
C GLU A 11 1.15 18.31 -0.20
N GLU A 12 1.98 19.04 -0.93
CA GLU A 12 1.61 19.68 -2.20
C GLU A 12 1.34 18.67 -3.32
N GLN A 13 2.10 17.57 -3.37
CA GLN A 13 2.07 16.63 -4.49
C GLN A 13 1.21 15.39 -4.21
N ILE A 14 0.93 15.07 -2.94
CA ILE A 14 0.24 13.83 -2.57
C ILE A 14 -0.99 14.14 -1.73
N THR A 15 -0.85 14.58 -0.48
CA THR A 15 -1.97 14.57 0.44
C THR A 15 -3.05 15.60 0.09
N ARG A 16 -2.65 16.80 -0.31
CA ARG A 16 -3.60 17.86 -0.68
C ARG A 16 -4.37 17.54 -1.97
N PRO A 17 -3.72 17.18 -3.09
CA PRO A 17 -4.43 16.82 -4.32
C PRO A 17 -5.40 15.64 -4.17
N LEU A 18 -5.04 14.66 -3.32
CA LEU A 18 -5.84 13.46 -3.10
C LEU A 18 -6.88 13.62 -1.97
N GLY A 19 -6.92 14.78 -1.32
CA GLY A 19 -7.83 15.00 -0.19
C GLY A 19 -7.55 14.12 1.03
N MET A 20 -6.29 13.71 1.23
CA MET A 20 -5.84 12.86 2.34
C MET A 20 -5.60 13.72 3.59
N LYS A 21 -6.69 14.12 4.23
CA LYS A 21 -6.67 15.13 5.31
C LYS A 21 -6.06 14.64 6.63
N ASP A 22 -6.03 13.32 6.83
CA ASP A 22 -5.50 12.69 8.03
C ASP A 22 -4.15 12.00 7.80
N THR A 23 -3.46 12.34 6.71
CA THR A 23 -2.16 11.75 6.38
C THR A 23 -1.05 12.77 6.60
N THR A 24 -0.19 12.51 7.58
CA THR A 24 0.82 13.48 8.04
C THR A 24 2.00 12.82 8.75
N TYR A 25 3.12 13.55 8.86
CA TYR A 25 4.27 13.23 9.72
C TYR A 25 4.20 13.98 11.07
N THR A 26 3.30 14.96 11.17
CA THR A 26 3.18 15.82 12.35
C THR A 26 1.72 15.86 12.80
N PRO A 27 1.23 14.77 13.44
CA PRO A 27 -0.17 14.65 13.81
C PRO A 27 -0.58 15.73 14.82
N SER A 28 -1.75 16.28 14.64
CA SER A 28 -2.37 17.20 15.59
C SER A 28 -2.87 16.45 16.84
N PRO A 29 -3.14 17.15 17.95
CA PRO A 29 -3.73 16.54 19.15
C PRO A 29 -5.03 15.78 18.87
N ASP A 30 -5.87 16.29 17.96
CA ASP A 30 -7.13 15.64 17.60
C ASP A 30 -6.92 14.39 16.73
N GLN A 31 -5.92 14.37 15.86
CA GLN A 31 -5.51 13.17 15.15
C GLN A 31 -4.94 12.13 16.12
N CYS A 32 -4.15 12.54 17.10
CA CYS A 32 -3.61 11.66 18.14
C CYS A 32 -4.69 10.97 18.98
N LYS A 33 -5.78 11.67 19.31
CA LYS A 33 -6.93 11.07 20.03
C LYS A 33 -7.61 9.93 19.27
N ARG A 34 -7.50 9.93 17.94
CA ARG A 34 -8.09 8.90 17.06
C ARG A 34 -7.13 7.78 16.69
N LEU A 35 -5.88 7.85 17.18
CA LEU A 35 -4.89 6.83 16.88
C LEU A 35 -5.35 5.48 17.42
N MET A 36 -5.32 4.47 16.56
CA MET A 36 -5.61 3.09 16.96
C MET A 36 -4.64 2.63 18.04
N VAL A 37 -5.13 1.99 19.08
CA VAL A 37 -4.31 1.47 20.16
C VAL A 37 -3.63 0.17 19.72
N ALA A 38 -2.31 0.11 19.84
CA ALA A 38 -1.55 -1.11 19.58
C ALA A 38 -1.76 -2.13 20.73
N GLU A 39 -1.52 -3.42 20.46
CA GLU A 39 -1.71 -4.48 21.47
C GLU A 39 -0.90 -4.25 22.76
N LYS A 40 0.27 -3.66 22.66
CA LYS A 40 1.13 -3.35 23.82
C LYS A 40 0.78 -2.02 24.50
N GLY A 41 -0.37 -1.44 24.20
CA GLY A 41 -0.78 -0.13 24.69
C GLY A 41 -0.70 0.98 23.65
N ALA A 42 -1.01 2.20 24.07
CA ALA A 42 -1.01 3.36 23.18
C ALA A 42 0.39 3.60 22.60
N SER A 43 0.49 3.66 21.27
CA SER A 43 1.72 4.11 20.61
C SER A 43 1.93 5.61 20.87
N PRO A 44 3.17 6.06 21.13
CA PRO A 44 3.45 7.48 21.20
C PRO A 44 3.00 8.18 19.92
N CYS A 45 2.20 9.23 20.06
CA CYS A 45 1.78 10.05 18.93
C CYS A 45 2.69 11.29 18.88
N ASN A 46 3.77 11.15 18.14
CA ASN A 46 4.83 12.14 18.08
C ASN A 46 5.10 12.58 16.64
N ASN A 47 5.79 13.68 16.49
CA ASN A 47 6.40 14.06 15.24
C ASN A 47 7.38 12.97 14.77
N THR A 48 7.22 12.51 13.53
CA THR A 48 8.00 11.42 12.93
C THR A 48 8.89 11.89 11.78
N LEU A 49 9.19 13.19 11.71
CA LEU A 49 10.01 13.76 10.64
C LEU A 49 11.41 13.13 10.54
N ALA A 50 11.94 12.58 11.64
CA ALA A 50 13.22 11.86 11.62
C ALA A 50 13.18 10.57 10.76
N ALA A 51 12.00 10.00 10.54
CA ALA A 51 11.80 8.79 9.70
C ALA A 51 11.30 9.12 8.29
N ILE A 52 11.27 10.39 7.93
CA ILE A 52 10.70 10.87 6.68
C ILE A 52 11.33 10.19 5.46
N GLY A 53 10.50 9.79 4.51
CA GLY A 53 10.95 9.08 3.31
C GLY A 53 11.15 7.56 3.49
N SER A 54 11.26 7.06 4.73
CA SER A 54 11.39 5.61 5.01
C SER A 54 10.16 5.02 5.71
N GLY A 55 9.42 5.84 6.45
CA GLY A 55 8.25 5.42 7.23
C GLY A 55 7.71 6.58 8.06
N GLY A 56 6.99 6.25 9.15
CA GLY A 56 6.51 7.23 10.11
C GLY A 56 5.28 8.03 9.71
N VAL A 57 4.64 7.71 8.60
CA VAL A 57 3.41 8.39 8.16
C VAL A 57 2.23 7.91 9.00
N TYR A 58 1.53 8.84 9.61
CA TYR A 58 0.19 8.63 10.15
C TYR A 58 -0.83 8.76 9.02
N SER A 59 -1.82 7.89 9.02
CA SER A 59 -2.86 7.91 7.99
C SER A 59 -4.12 7.20 8.49
N THR A 60 -5.16 7.20 7.68
CA THR A 60 -6.39 6.43 7.90
C THR A 60 -6.63 5.45 6.75
N PRO A 61 -7.41 4.37 6.96
CA PRO A 61 -7.80 3.50 5.85
C PRO A 61 -8.47 4.26 4.70
N GLY A 62 -9.28 5.27 5.00
CA GLY A 62 -9.92 6.10 3.99
C GLY A 62 -8.94 6.89 3.12
N ASP A 63 -7.92 7.49 3.74
CA ASP A 63 -6.87 8.20 3.00
C ASP A 63 -6.00 7.23 2.18
N MET A 64 -5.69 6.05 2.74
CA MET A 64 -4.95 5.03 2.00
C MET A 64 -5.74 4.49 0.79
N MET A 65 -7.07 4.40 0.89
CA MET A 65 -7.91 4.07 -0.27
C MET A 65 -7.85 5.15 -1.35
N ARG A 66 -7.84 6.45 -0.98
CA ARG A 66 -7.63 7.55 -1.96
C ARG A 66 -6.27 7.44 -2.66
N TRP A 67 -5.22 7.11 -1.90
CA TRP A 67 -3.91 6.83 -2.47
C TRP A 67 -3.94 5.66 -3.45
N MET A 68 -4.53 4.54 -3.06
CA MET A 68 -4.63 3.33 -3.89
C MET A 68 -5.41 3.56 -5.18
N GLN A 69 -6.44 4.38 -5.17
CA GLN A 69 -7.24 4.72 -6.36
C GLN A 69 -6.40 5.30 -7.50
N GLN A 70 -5.27 5.94 -7.21
CA GLN A 70 -4.34 6.44 -8.23
C GLN A 70 -3.73 5.31 -9.08
N PHE A 71 -3.67 4.09 -8.56
CA PHE A 71 -3.10 2.91 -9.20
C PHE A 71 -4.17 1.98 -9.79
N LEU A 72 -5.42 2.12 -9.34
CA LEU A 72 -6.52 1.22 -9.66
C LEU A 72 -7.38 1.71 -10.83
N SER A 73 -7.31 2.99 -11.19
CA SER A 73 -8.15 3.53 -12.27
C SER A 73 -7.91 2.78 -13.58
N SER A 74 -8.99 2.24 -14.16
CA SER A 74 -8.98 1.63 -15.49
C SER A 74 -8.95 2.70 -16.59
N ASP A 75 -9.28 3.94 -16.27
CA ASP A 75 -9.20 5.06 -17.19
C ASP A 75 -7.74 5.53 -17.30
N PHE A 76 -7.14 5.27 -18.45
CA PHE A 76 -5.77 5.70 -18.75
C PHE A 76 -5.57 7.21 -18.59
N TYR A 77 -6.61 8.02 -18.90
CA TYR A 77 -6.56 9.47 -18.75
C TYR A 77 -6.71 9.94 -17.31
N ALA A 78 -7.32 9.13 -16.45
CA ALA A 78 -7.48 9.45 -15.03
C ALA A 78 -6.28 9.00 -14.19
N ARG A 79 -5.46 8.04 -14.68
CA ARG A 79 -4.22 7.65 -14.01
C ARG A 79 -3.15 8.73 -14.19
N SER A 80 -2.49 9.06 -13.10
CA SER A 80 -1.32 9.93 -13.18
C SER A 80 -0.17 9.19 -13.89
N ASN A 81 0.57 9.89 -14.74
CA ASN A 81 1.83 9.39 -15.30
C ASN A 81 2.79 8.85 -14.23
N GLN A 82 2.70 9.37 -13.01
CA GLN A 82 3.51 8.93 -11.89
C GLN A 82 3.09 7.54 -11.40
N ALA A 83 1.77 7.26 -11.31
CA ALA A 83 1.28 5.93 -10.92
C ALA A 83 1.71 4.86 -11.92
N ASP A 84 1.62 5.14 -13.23
CA ASP A 84 2.07 4.21 -14.27
C ASP A 84 3.59 3.96 -14.18
N ARG A 85 4.38 5.00 -13.99
CA ARG A 85 5.83 4.87 -13.81
C ARG A 85 6.18 4.05 -12.56
N MET A 86 5.46 4.23 -11.46
CA MET A 86 5.69 3.47 -10.23
C MET A 86 5.33 1.98 -10.40
N GLN A 87 4.36 1.64 -11.23
CA GLN A 87 3.97 0.25 -11.51
C GLN A 87 4.87 -0.42 -12.56
N THR A 88 5.67 0.35 -13.31
CA THR A 88 6.60 -0.22 -14.29
C THR A 88 7.57 -1.17 -13.58
N LEU A 89 7.65 -2.41 -14.06
CA LEU A 89 8.53 -3.43 -13.51
C LEU A 89 9.98 -3.16 -13.96
N ILE A 90 10.82 -2.84 -13.00
CA ILE A 90 12.21 -2.45 -13.24
C ILE A 90 13.14 -3.67 -13.15
N TYR A 91 12.89 -4.55 -12.17
CA TYR A 91 13.70 -5.74 -11.93
C TYR A 91 12.82 -6.98 -11.93
N GLN A 92 13.27 -8.00 -12.67
CA GLN A 92 12.68 -9.34 -12.69
C GLN A 92 13.34 -10.25 -11.64
N ARG A 93 12.66 -11.30 -11.21
CA ARG A 93 13.16 -12.25 -10.20
C ARG A 93 14.57 -12.76 -10.51
N ALA A 94 14.84 -13.09 -11.76
CA ALA A 94 16.16 -13.61 -12.19
C ALA A 94 17.32 -12.62 -11.97
N GLN A 95 17.03 -11.33 -11.88
CA GLN A 95 18.01 -10.27 -11.64
C GLN A 95 18.25 -10.02 -10.14
N LEU A 96 17.36 -10.55 -9.26
CA LEU A 96 17.41 -10.35 -7.81
C LEU A 96 18.31 -11.43 -7.18
N ARG A 97 19.57 -11.10 -6.91
CA ARG A 97 20.53 -12.02 -6.27
C ARG A 97 20.20 -12.27 -4.79
N ARG A 98 19.76 -11.24 -4.09
CA ARG A 98 19.40 -11.29 -2.68
C ARG A 98 18.26 -10.32 -2.40
N VAL A 99 17.20 -10.82 -1.78
CA VAL A 99 16.05 -10.02 -1.37
C VAL A 99 16.04 -9.96 0.14
N ILE A 100 16.27 -8.76 0.70
CA ILE A 100 16.30 -8.52 2.14
C ILE A 100 15.25 -7.46 2.46
N GLY A 101 14.57 -7.61 3.60
CA GLY A 101 13.57 -6.64 4.07
C GLY A 101 12.31 -6.59 3.24
N MET A 102 12.11 -7.58 2.37
CA MET A 102 10.85 -7.77 1.66
C MET A 102 9.97 -8.77 2.39
N ASP A 103 8.67 -8.58 2.27
CA ASP A 103 7.66 -9.14 3.13
C ASP A 103 7.65 -10.66 3.22
N VAL A 104 7.77 -11.33 2.09
CA VAL A 104 7.87 -12.78 2.05
C VAL A 104 8.96 -13.17 1.08
N PRO A 105 10.09 -13.70 1.56
CA PRO A 105 11.13 -14.21 0.69
C PRO A 105 10.56 -15.23 -0.30
N GLY A 106 10.79 -15.01 -1.58
CA GLY A 106 10.34 -15.93 -2.63
C GLY A 106 9.00 -15.58 -3.30
N LYS A 107 8.20 -14.64 -2.77
CA LYS A 107 6.94 -14.22 -3.43
C LYS A 107 7.09 -13.01 -4.37
N ALA A 108 8.24 -12.36 -4.43
CA ALA A 108 8.50 -11.28 -5.37
C ALA A 108 8.93 -11.87 -6.72
N ASP A 109 8.13 -11.71 -7.75
CA ASP A 109 8.48 -12.08 -9.13
C ASP A 109 9.14 -10.93 -9.88
N ALA A 110 8.78 -9.70 -9.53
CA ALA A 110 9.41 -8.49 -10.05
C ALA A 110 9.26 -7.32 -9.06
N LEU A 111 10.01 -6.25 -9.29
CA LEU A 111 9.95 -5.01 -8.53
C LEU A 111 9.70 -3.82 -9.44
N GLY A 112 8.79 -2.96 -9.01
CA GLY A 112 8.61 -1.60 -9.53
C GLY A 112 9.21 -0.56 -8.60
N MET A 113 8.86 0.71 -8.79
CA MET A 113 9.27 1.78 -7.89
C MET A 113 8.40 1.77 -6.62
N GLY A 114 8.91 1.11 -5.57
CA GLY A 114 8.20 0.95 -4.30
C GLY A 114 7.17 -0.18 -4.26
N TRP A 115 6.93 -0.88 -5.37
CA TRP A 115 5.98 -1.97 -5.46
C TRP A 115 6.66 -3.31 -5.65
N VAL A 116 6.08 -4.34 -5.05
CA VAL A 116 6.42 -5.74 -5.27
C VAL A 116 5.34 -6.35 -6.18
N TYR A 117 5.76 -7.00 -7.23
CA TYR A 117 4.87 -7.70 -8.15
C TYR A 117 4.92 -9.21 -7.92
N MET A 118 3.73 -9.80 -7.87
CA MET A 118 3.50 -11.23 -7.86
C MET A 118 2.85 -11.61 -9.20
N ALA A 119 3.51 -12.44 -9.99
CA ALA A 119 3.02 -12.87 -11.29
C ALA A 119 1.72 -13.70 -11.17
N PRO A 120 0.91 -13.77 -12.24
CA PRO A 120 -0.21 -14.69 -12.29
C PRO A 120 0.25 -16.12 -12.00
N LYS A 121 -0.51 -16.84 -11.18
CA LYS A 121 -0.20 -18.22 -10.82
C LYS A 121 -1.46 -18.98 -10.42
N ASP A 122 -1.62 -20.20 -10.90
CA ASP A 122 -2.71 -21.12 -10.53
C ASP A 122 -4.12 -20.46 -10.66
N GLY A 123 -4.35 -19.73 -11.76
CA GLY A 123 -5.59 -18.98 -12.00
C GLY A 123 -5.72 -17.65 -11.26
N ARG A 124 -4.83 -17.36 -10.31
CA ARG A 124 -4.77 -16.07 -9.62
C ARG A 124 -4.17 -15.00 -10.55
N PRO A 125 -4.79 -13.82 -10.69
CA PRO A 125 -4.22 -12.73 -11.47
C PRO A 125 -2.94 -12.17 -10.85
N GLY A 126 -2.19 -11.37 -11.61
CA GLY A 126 -1.04 -10.63 -11.10
C GLY A 126 -1.45 -9.62 -10.03
N ILE A 127 -0.68 -9.54 -8.96
CA ILE A 127 -0.92 -8.62 -7.83
C ILE A 127 0.28 -7.69 -7.67
N ILE A 128 0.03 -6.40 -7.51
CA ILE A 128 1.02 -5.47 -6.96
C ILE A 128 0.74 -5.28 -5.47
N GLN A 129 1.76 -5.31 -4.65
CA GLN A 129 1.59 -5.26 -3.21
C GLN A 129 2.71 -4.47 -2.53
N LYS A 130 2.44 -4.04 -1.30
CA LYS A 130 3.45 -3.45 -0.42
C LYS A 130 3.07 -3.63 1.04
N THR A 131 4.06 -3.99 1.85
CA THR A 131 3.98 -3.98 3.31
C THR A 131 4.48 -2.68 3.88
N GLY A 132 3.97 -2.37 5.05
CA GLY A 132 4.52 -1.39 5.96
C GLY A 132 4.45 -1.87 7.40
N GLY A 133 5.15 -1.22 8.30
CA GLY A 133 5.06 -1.52 9.72
C GLY A 133 5.81 -0.50 10.55
N GLY A 134 5.32 -0.26 11.74
CA GLY A 134 5.90 0.67 12.71
C GLY A 134 4.88 1.00 13.80
N GLY A 135 5.35 1.55 14.93
CA GLY A 135 4.48 1.98 16.01
C GLY A 135 3.57 0.89 16.60
N GLY A 136 3.93 -0.38 16.46
CA GLY A 136 3.08 -1.49 16.94
C GLY A 136 2.07 -2.00 15.92
N PHE A 137 2.14 -1.55 14.66
CA PHE A 137 1.23 -1.94 13.58
C PHE A 137 1.96 -2.64 12.44
N ILE A 138 1.20 -3.42 11.68
CA ILE A 138 1.61 -3.95 10.37
C ILE A 138 0.53 -3.54 9.40
N THR A 139 0.95 -3.05 8.23
CA THR A 139 0.06 -2.71 7.13
C THR A 139 0.38 -3.57 5.92
N TYR A 140 -0.63 -3.86 5.14
CA TYR A 140 -0.49 -4.53 3.86
C TYR A 140 -1.47 -3.95 2.87
N MET A 141 -1.00 -3.71 1.65
CA MET A 141 -1.89 -3.34 0.56
C MET A 141 -1.62 -4.25 -0.63
N ALA A 142 -2.68 -4.71 -1.27
CA ALA A 142 -2.64 -5.52 -2.46
C ALA A 142 -3.64 -4.99 -3.49
N MET A 143 -3.24 -4.97 -4.75
CA MET A 143 -4.04 -4.41 -5.84
C MET A 143 -3.93 -5.28 -7.09
N ILE A 144 -5.04 -5.35 -7.82
CA ILE A 144 -5.14 -5.91 -9.17
C ILE A 144 -5.65 -4.79 -10.09
N PRO A 145 -4.76 -3.95 -10.63
CA PRO A 145 -5.14 -2.77 -11.40
C PRO A 145 -6.06 -3.09 -12.59
N GLN A 146 -5.81 -4.20 -13.28
CA GLN A 146 -6.61 -4.63 -14.43
C GLN A 146 -8.09 -4.84 -14.10
N SER A 147 -8.40 -5.25 -12.88
CA SER A 147 -9.77 -5.46 -12.39
C SER A 147 -10.28 -4.28 -11.58
N ASN A 148 -9.46 -3.24 -11.36
CA ASN A 148 -9.79 -2.13 -10.47
C ASN A 148 -10.21 -2.61 -9.07
N VAL A 149 -9.45 -3.54 -8.50
CA VAL A 149 -9.68 -4.13 -7.18
C VAL A 149 -8.45 -3.92 -6.32
N GLY A 150 -8.66 -3.51 -5.08
CA GLY A 150 -7.59 -3.36 -4.10
C GLY A 150 -8.09 -3.45 -2.67
N ALA A 151 -7.20 -3.81 -1.77
CA ALA A 151 -7.45 -3.86 -0.33
C ALA A 151 -6.27 -3.26 0.44
N PHE A 152 -6.58 -2.50 1.47
CA PHE A 152 -5.64 -2.01 2.47
C PHE A 152 -6.03 -2.56 3.84
N VAL A 153 -5.08 -3.15 4.52
CA VAL A 153 -5.29 -3.72 5.85
C VAL A 153 -4.25 -3.15 6.82
N VAL A 154 -4.70 -2.82 8.00
CA VAL A 154 -3.86 -2.48 9.14
C VAL A 154 -4.25 -3.34 10.33
N VAL A 155 -3.26 -3.95 10.97
CA VAL A 155 -3.45 -4.78 12.16
C VAL A 155 -2.47 -4.39 13.25
N THR A 156 -2.83 -4.63 14.50
CA THR A 156 -1.89 -4.51 15.62
C THR A 156 -0.89 -5.65 15.58
N ARG A 157 0.37 -5.35 15.87
CA ARG A 157 1.44 -6.35 15.90
C ARG A 157 1.50 -7.00 17.26
N SER A 158 1.22 -8.29 17.30
CA SER A 158 1.36 -9.14 18.48
C SER A 158 2.44 -10.20 18.28
N PRO A 159 2.89 -10.89 19.35
CA PRO A 159 3.76 -12.06 19.23
C PRO A 159 3.17 -13.18 18.37
N ASN A 160 1.85 -13.24 18.29
CA ASN A 160 1.11 -14.25 17.54
C ASN A 160 0.76 -13.83 16.11
N THR A 161 1.03 -12.58 15.73
CA THR A 161 0.74 -12.09 14.38
C THR A 161 1.60 -12.83 13.36
N ARG A 162 0.97 -13.59 12.49
CA ARG A 162 1.62 -14.27 11.37
C ARG A 162 1.42 -13.45 10.10
N PHE A 163 2.45 -12.67 9.74
CA PHE A 163 2.41 -11.80 8.56
C PHE A 163 2.01 -12.56 7.28
N VAL A 164 2.54 -13.79 7.09
CA VAL A 164 2.24 -14.63 5.93
C VAL A 164 0.73 -14.90 5.83
N ASN A 165 0.08 -15.24 6.94
CA ASN A 165 -1.36 -15.54 6.93
C ASN A 165 -2.18 -14.30 6.56
N MET A 166 -1.80 -13.12 7.06
CA MET A 166 -2.45 -11.86 6.71
C MET A 166 -2.26 -11.54 5.21
N SER A 167 -1.04 -11.61 4.71
CA SER A 167 -0.75 -11.31 3.30
C SER A 167 -1.43 -12.29 2.35
N ASP A 168 -1.44 -13.59 2.68
CA ASP A 168 -2.13 -14.60 1.88
C ASP A 168 -3.64 -14.39 1.89
N GLY A 169 -4.23 -14.09 3.06
CA GLY A 169 -5.65 -13.79 3.17
C GLY A 169 -6.06 -12.57 2.35
N VAL A 170 -5.27 -11.50 2.38
CA VAL A 170 -5.53 -10.29 1.58
C VAL A 170 -5.35 -10.56 0.08
N ASN A 171 -4.31 -11.30 -0.31
CA ASN A 171 -4.09 -11.67 -1.71
C ASN A 171 -5.23 -12.53 -2.26
N ASN A 172 -5.72 -13.50 -1.47
CA ASN A 172 -6.87 -14.32 -1.85
C ASN A 172 -8.14 -13.48 -1.96
N LEU A 173 -8.38 -12.56 -1.02
CA LEU A 173 -9.52 -11.66 -1.06
C LEU A 173 -9.56 -10.81 -2.33
N VAL A 174 -8.46 -10.15 -2.69
CA VAL A 174 -8.44 -9.32 -3.91
C VAL A 174 -8.55 -10.16 -5.18
N ALA A 175 -8.01 -11.39 -5.19
CA ALA A 175 -8.15 -12.32 -6.31
C ALA A 175 -9.62 -12.77 -6.49
N GLU A 176 -10.30 -13.12 -5.41
CA GLU A 176 -11.71 -13.52 -5.42
C GLU A 176 -12.62 -12.37 -5.86
N LEU A 177 -12.42 -11.17 -5.31
CA LEU A 177 -13.16 -9.98 -5.73
C LEU A 177 -12.95 -9.65 -7.21
N SER A 178 -11.74 -9.85 -7.72
CA SER A 178 -11.42 -9.67 -9.14
C SER A 178 -12.15 -10.69 -10.03
N ALA A 179 -12.21 -11.96 -9.62
CA ALA A 179 -12.93 -13.02 -10.34
C ALA A 179 -14.44 -12.76 -10.35
N ASN A 180 -15.04 -12.42 -9.23
CA ASN A 180 -16.47 -12.11 -9.10
C ASN A 180 -16.86 -10.90 -9.95
N LYS A 181 -16.04 -9.86 -9.99
CA LYS A 181 -16.27 -8.70 -10.85
C LYS A 181 -16.26 -9.07 -12.34
N ALA A 182 -15.34 -9.94 -12.77
CA ALA A 182 -15.30 -10.41 -14.14
C ALA A 182 -16.56 -11.20 -14.53
N GLN A 183 -17.07 -12.06 -13.63
CA GLN A 183 -18.30 -12.82 -13.84
C GLN A 183 -19.54 -11.90 -14.00
N VAL A 184 -19.66 -10.89 -13.14
CA VAL A 184 -20.77 -9.91 -13.21
C VAL A 184 -20.76 -9.16 -14.54
N LEU A 185 -19.59 -8.72 -15.00
CA LEU A 185 -19.45 -8.02 -16.27
C LEU A 185 -19.77 -8.92 -17.47
N THR A 186 -19.43 -10.20 -17.40
CA THR A 186 -19.74 -11.17 -18.46
C THR A 186 -21.23 -11.50 -18.53
N ALA A 187 -21.92 -11.53 -17.38
CA ALA A 187 -23.35 -11.81 -17.32
C ALA A 187 -24.23 -10.60 -17.72
N ALA A 188 -23.68 -9.40 -17.74
CA ALA A 188 -24.38 -8.17 -18.10
C ALA A 188 -24.30 -7.83 -19.61
N ASN A 189 -23.51 -8.57 -20.38
CA ASN A 189 -23.36 -8.46 -21.84
C ASN A 189 -24.07 -9.63 -22.56
#